data_589b4b3fd0b95efad179d8089472691b
#
_entry.id   589b4b3fd0b95efad179d8089472691b
#
_cell.length_a   1.000
_cell.length_b   1.000
_cell.length_c   1.000
_cell.angle_alpha   90.00
_cell.angle_beta   90.00
_cell.angle_gamma   90.00
#
_symmetry.space_group_name_H-M   'P 1'
#
loop_
_entity.id
_entity.type
_entity.pdbx_description
1 polymer ?
#
loop_
_entity_poly.entity_id
_entity_poly.type
_entity_poly.pdbx_seq_one_letter_code
_entity_poly.pdbx_strand_id
1 'polypeptide(L)'
;MSDWKKIASKSDLPGEGEAREFTVNEKVFCVANIDGTYSAMDNVCVHRGGPLGQGVILDGKVVCPWHGWMYDPKTGAADVSPNARVAVYAIKVEGEDVLIEL
;
A
#
# COMPACT_ATOMS: atom_id res chain seq x y z
N MET A 1 -12.50 14.38 11.21
CA MET A 1 -12.60 14.78 9.80
C MET A 1 -11.44 14.23 9.02
N SER A 2 -11.72 13.78 7.82
CA SER A 2 -10.69 13.20 6.97
C SER A 2 -9.95 14.30 6.21
N ASP A 3 -8.63 14.19 6.20
CA ASP A 3 -7.79 15.08 5.39
C ASP A 3 -7.23 14.28 4.22
N TRP A 4 -7.51 14.76 3.02
CA TRP A 4 -6.94 14.17 1.81
C TRP A 4 -5.62 14.85 1.49
N LYS A 5 -4.56 14.06 1.36
CA LYS A 5 -3.22 14.55 1.06
C LYS A 5 -2.77 14.03 -0.29
N LYS A 6 -2.23 14.92 -1.12
CA LYS A 6 -1.63 14.49 -2.39
C LYS A 6 -0.34 13.76 -2.09
N ILE A 7 -0.21 12.55 -2.63
CA ILE A 7 1.00 11.74 -2.44
C ILE A 7 1.83 11.61 -3.71
N ALA A 8 1.21 11.79 -4.87
CA ALA A 8 1.89 11.57 -6.13
C ALA A 8 1.05 12.13 -7.28
N SER A 9 1.63 12.11 -8.47
CA SER A 9 0.90 12.33 -9.71
C SER A 9 0.44 11.00 -10.27
N LYS A 10 -0.62 11.01 -11.04
CA LYS A 10 -1.19 9.80 -11.64
C LYS A 10 -0.13 8.98 -12.40
N SER A 11 0.79 9.65 -13.06
CA SER A 11 1.86 8.98 -13.82
C SER A 11 2.87 8.24 -12.94
N ASP A 12 2.88 8.51 -11.62
CA ASP A 12 3.79 7.85 -10.69
C ASP A 12 3.22 6.56 -10.10
N LEU A 13 1.95 6.25 -10.37
CA LEU A 13 1.30 5.07 -9.82
C LEU A 13 1.92 3.78 -10.35
N PRO A 14 1.92 2.71 -9.53
CA PRO A 14 2.45 1.43 -9.99
C PRO A 14 1.60 0.86 -11.12
N GLY A 15 2.24 0.08 -11.99
CA GLY A 15 1.53 -0.66 -13.01
C GLY A 15 0.69 -1.78 -12.41
N GLU A 16 -0.21 -2.34 -13.20
CA GLU A 16 -1.08 -3.43 -12.76
C GLU A 16 -0.23 -4.61 -12.27
N GLY A 17 -0.57 -5.12 -11.09
CA GLY A 17 0.17 -6.21 -10.46
C GLY A 17 1.45 -5.79 -9.77
N GLU A 18 1.62 -4.49 -9.49
CA GLU A 18 2.82 -3.96 -8.84
C GLU A 18 2.47 -3.15 -7.60
N ALA A 19 3.46 -3.02 -6.71
CA ALA A 19 3.38 -2.14 -5.56
C ALA A 19 4.52 -1.12 -5.64
N ARG A 20 4.33 0.05 -5.02
CA ARG A 20 5.33 1.11 -5.01
C ARG A 20 5.26 1.90 -3.72
N GLU A 21 6.40 2.41 -3.28
CA GLU A 21 6.49 3.25 -2.09
C GLU A 21 6.25 4.72 -2.43
N PHE A 22 5.53 5.42 -1.54
CA PHE A 22 5.34 6.86 -1.64
C PHE A 22 5.57 7.48 -0.27
N THR A 23 6.25 8.61 -0.22
CA THR A 23 6.57 9.29 1.05
C THR A 23 5.77 10.57 1.18
N VAL A 24 5.09 10.73 2.32
CA VAL A 24 4.34 11.94 2.65
C VAL A 24 4.65 12.32 4.10
N ASN A 25 5.13 13.52 4.34
CA ASN A 25 5.45 14.00 5.69
C ASN A 25 6.33 13.02 6.47
N GLU A 26 7.38 12.54 5.82
CA GLU A 26 8.37 11.61 6.40
C GLU A 26 7.83 10.20 6.66
N LYS A 27 6.59 9.92 6.30
CA LYS A 27 6.02 8.57 6.41
C LYS A 27 5.92 7.94 5.03
N VAL A 28 6.29 6.67 4.94
CA VAL A 28 6.26 5.90 3.69
C VAL A 28 5.00 5.05 3.65
N PHE A 29 4.31 5.11 2.51
CA PHE A 29 3.11 4.30 2.25
C PHE A 29 3.35 3.33 1.11
N CYS A 30 2.71 2.18 1.17
CA CYS A 30 2.69 1.21 0.09
C CYS A 30 1.40 1.39 -0.71
N VAL A 31 1.53 1.64 -2.01
CA VAL A 31 0.38 1.69 -2.91
C VAL A 31 0.47 0.48 -3.83
N ALA A 32 -0.59 -0.32 -3.86
CA ALA A 32 -0.66 -1.50 -4.70
C ALA A 32 -1.72 -1.31 -5.77
N ASN A 33 -1.44 -1.82 -6.97
CA ASN A 33 -2.37 -1.83 -8.09
C ASN A 33 -2.73 -3.28 -8.38
N ILE A 34 -3.95 -3.68 -8.03
CA ILE A 34 -4.43 -5.04 -8.23
C ILE A 34 -5.63 -4.97 -9.16
N ASP A 35 -5.45 -5.47 -10.38
CA ASP A 35 -6.47 -5.47 -11.42
C ASP A 35 -7.04 -4.07 -11.69
N GLY A 36 -6.19 -3.06 -11.63
CA GLY A 36 -6.58 -1.68 -11.87
C GLY A 36 -7.16 -0.97 -10.66
N THR A 37 -7.27 -1.65 -9.53
CA THR A 37 -7.75 -1.06 -8.27
C THR A 37 -6.57 -0.70 -7.39
N TYR A 38 -6.49 0.56 -6.99
CA TYR A 38 -5.42 1.04 -6.13
C TYR A 38 -5.79 0.92 -4.67
N SER A 39 -4.82 0.48 -3.86
CA SER A 39 -4.98 0.39 -2.41
C SER A 39 -3.76 1.00 -1.75
N ALA A 40 -3.94 1.65 -0.60
CA ALA A 40 -2.85 2.27 0.14
C ALA A 40 -2.81 1.70 1.55
N MET A 41 -1.61 1.41 2.03
CA MET A 41 -1.42 0.90 3.38
C MET A 41 -0.05 1.30 3.91
N ASP A 42 0.18 1.08 5.20
CA ASP A 42 1.50 1.30 5.79
C ASP A 42 2.53 0.45 5.05
N ASN A 43 3.72 1.01 4.89
CA ASN A 43 4.81 0.35 4.17
C ASN A 43 5.64 -0.59 5.04
N VAL A 44 5.40 -0.61 6.34
CA VAL A 44 6.23 -1.35 7.29
C VAL A 44 5.58 -2.67 7.68
N CYS A 45 6.22 -3.78 7.31
CA CYS A 45 5.76 -5.11 7.68
C CYS A 45 5.81 -5.27 9.20
N VAL A 46 4.70 -5.71 9.81
CA VAL A 46 4.64 -5.85 11.26
C VAL A 46 5.55 -6.95 11.79
N HIS A 47 6.00 -7.86 10.93
CA HIS A 47 6.90 -8.94 11.33
C HIS A 47 8.30 -8.41 11.66
N ARG A 48 8.94 -7.74 10.68
CA ARG A 48 10.33 -7.30 10.83
C ARG A 48 10.61 -5.91 10.23
N GLY A 49 9.55 -5.16 9.91
CA GLY A 49 9.72 -3.84 9.35
C GLY A 49 10.10 -3.79 7.88
N GLY A 50 9.95 -4.89 7.15
CA GLY A 50 10.29 -4.93 5.73
C GLY A 50 9.45 -3.97 4.91
N PRO A 51 10.03 -3.39 3.83
CA PRO A 51 9.34 -2.38 3.01
C PRO A 51 8.33 -3.02 2.05
N LEU A 52 7.06 -2.97 2.40
CA LEU A 52 6.00 -3.63 1.62
C LEU A 52 5.92 -3.10 0.18
N GLY A 53 6.19 -1.81 -0.04
CA GLY A 53 6.15 -1.22 -1.37
C GLY A 53 7.26 -1.69 -2.30
N GLN A 54 8.27 -2.38 -1.77
CA GLN A 54 9.33 -3.00 -2.56
C GLN A 54 9.07 -4.48 -2.81
N GLY A 55 7.96 -4.99 -2.31
CA GLY A 55 7.57 -6.37 -2.52
C GLY A 55 6.87 -6.58 -3.85
N VAL A 56 6.26 -7.74 -4.00
CA VAL A 56 5.52 -8.11 -5.20
C VAL A 56 4.06 -8.36 -4.87
N ILE A 57 3.23 -8.39 -5.90
CA ILE A 57 1.83 -8.77 -5.77
C ILE A 57 1.70 -10.22 -6.19
N LEU A 58 1.06 -11.03 -5.35
CA LEU A 58 0.81 -12.44 -5.65
C LEU A 58 -0.57 -12.79 -5.11
N ASP A 59 -1.41 -13.37 -5.96
CA ASP A 59 -2.78 -13.78 -5.61
C ASP A 59 -3.58 -12.65 -4.97
N GLY A 60 -3.43 -11.44 -5.49
CA GLY A 60 -4.14 -10.26 -5.01
C GLY A 60 -3.65 -9.73 -3.67
N LYS A 61 -2.44 -10.12 -3.25
CA LYS A 61 -1.88 -9.70 -1.97
C LYS A 61 -0.49 -9.12 -2.14
N VAL A 62 -0.10 -8.25 -1.20
CA VAL A 62 1.23 -7.66 -1.16
C VAL A 62 2.14 -8.57 -0.35
N VAL A 63 3.25 -9.00 -0.96
CA VAL A 63 4.21 -9.90 -0.32
C VAL A 63 5.39 -9.12 0.21
N CYS A 64 5.66 -9.24 1.52
CA CYS A 64 6.82 -8.60 2.13
C CYS A 64 8.11 -9.20 1.55
N PRO A 65 9.05 -8.35 1.05
CA PRO A 65 10.26 -8.87 0.41
C PRO A 65 11.24 -9.55 1.37
N TRP A 66 11.07 -9.36 2.69
CA TRP A 66 12.03 -9.91 3.64
C TRP A 66 11.73 -11.36 4.07
N HIS A 67 10.46 -11.69 4.34
CA HIS A 67 10.13 -13.03 4.83
C HIS A 67 8.87 -13.62 4.19
N GLY A 68 8.34 -12.95 3.17
CA GLY A 68 7.23 -13.48 2.41
C GLY A 68 5.87 -13.41 3.08
N TRP A 69 5.71 -12.64 4.16
CA TRP A 69 4.38 -12.43 4.72
C TRP A 69 3.49 -11.73 3.69
N MET A 70 2.27 -12.21 3.54
CA MET A 70 1.33 -11.68 2.56
C MET A 70 0.24 -10.88 3.26
N TYR A 71 -0.06 -9.70 2.70
CA TYR A 71 -1.05 -8.78 3.27
C TYR A 71 -2.16 -8.53 2.27
N ASP A 72 -3.41 -8.56 2.79
CA ASP A 72 -4.57 -8.14 2.01
C ASP A 72 -4.59 -6.61 1.98
N PRO A 73 -4.42 -5.98 0.81
CA PRO A 73 -4.37 -4.51 0.75
C PRO A 73 -5.68 -3.82 1.07
N LYS A 74 -6.78 -4.55 1.09
CA LYS A 74 -8.10 -3.98 1.43
C LYS A 74 -8.29 -3.87 2.93
N THR A 75 -7.74 -4.79 3.71
CA THR A 75 -7.93 -4.85 5.15
C THR A 75 -6.66 -4.62 5.94
N GLY A 76 -5.50 -4.84 5.31
CA GLY A 76 -4.20 -4.79 5.97
C GLY A 76 -3.85 -6.05 6.73
N ALA A 77 -4.70 -7.07 6.71
CA ALA A 77 -4.47 -8.29 7.47
C ALA A 77 -3.41 -9.18 6.84
N ALA A 78 -2.53 -9.72 7.69
CA ALA A 78 -1.53 -10.69 7.24
C ALA A 78 -2.13 -12.10 7.24
N ASP A 79 -1.74 -12.91 6.24
CA ASP A 79 -2.24 -14.29 6.13
C ASP A 79 -1.82 -15.16 7.29
N VAL A 80 -0.66 -14.88 7.87
CA VAL A 80 -0.11 -15.72 8.95
C VAL A 80 -0.87 -15.62 10.26
N SER A 81 -1.57 -14.50 10.45
CA SER A 81 -2.35 -14.30 11.68
C SER A 81 -3.38 -13.19 11.47
N PRO A 82 -4.66 -13.42 11.81
CA PRO A 82 -5.68 -12.38 11.68
C PRO A 82 -5.46 -11.18 12.59
N ASN A 83 -4.62 -11.32 13.60
CA ASN A 83 -4.30 -10.23 14.53
C ASN A 83 -3.13 -9.38 14.05
N ALA A 84 -2.34 -9.89 13.10
CA ALA A 84 -1.23 -9.16 12.52
C ALA A 84 -1.76 -8.35 11.33
N ARG A 85 -1.69 -7.03 11.41
CA ARG A 85 -2.17 -6.18 10.33
C ARG A 85 -1.45 -4.83 10.30
N VAL A 86 -1.44 -4.24 9.13
CA VAL A 86 -0.98 -2.86 8.93
C VAL A 86 -2.21 -1.96 8.74
N ALA A 87 -2.06 -0.67 8.98
CA ALA A 87 -3.13 0.28 8.72
C ALA A 87 -3.34 0.43 7.21
N VAL A 88 -4.59 0.61 6.81
CA VAL A 88 -4.95 0.89 5.41
C VAL A 88 -5.59 2.27 5.34
N TYR A 89 -5.48 2.88 4.15
CA TYR A 89 -5.95 4.25 3.92
C TYR A 89 -6.77 4.28 2.64
N ALA A 90 -7.81 5.12 2.62
CA ALA A 90 -8.55 5.34 1.39
C ALA A 90 -7.66 6.08 0.39
N ILE A 91 -7.77 5.75 -0.88
CA ILE A 91 -7.00 6.34 -1.97
C ILE A 91 -7.94 6.71 -3.10
N LYS A 92 -7.70 7.85 -3.74
CA LYS A 92 -8.46 8.26 -4.91
C LYS A 92 -7.59 9.04 -5.87
N VAL A 93 -8.02 9.09 -7.13
CA VAL A 93 -7.36 9.88 -8.16
C VAL A 93 -8.34 10.97 -8.60
N GLU A 94 -7.89 12.22 -8.53
CA GLU A 94 -8.67 13.37 -9.00
C GLU A 94 -7.85 14.11 -10.06
N GLY A 95 -8.27 14.03 -11.32
CA GLY A 95 -7.48 14.58 -12.42
C GLY A 95 -6.13 13.90 -12.51
N GLU A 96 -5.06 14.64 -12.28
CA GLU A 96 -3.70 14.11 -12.28
C GLU A 96 -3.16 13.87 -10.86
N ASP A 97 -3.95 14.15 -9.85
CA ASP A 97 -3.51 14.05 -8.45
C ASP A 97 -3.96 12.73 -7.82
N VAL A 98 -3.03 12.09 -7.11
CA VAL A 98 -3.32 10.89 -6.30
C VAL A 98 -3.35 11.32 -4.85
N LEU A 99 -4.47 11.04 -4.18
CA LEU A 99 -4.72 11.49 -2.82
C LEU A 99 -4.97 10.30 -1.90
N ILE A 100 -4.47 10.38 -0.67
CA ILE A 100 -4.83 9.42 0.37
C ILE A 100 -5.46 10.17 1.54
N GLU A 101 -6.31 9.46 2.25
CA GLU A 101 -7.00 9.98 3.43
C GLU A 101 -6.18 9.64 4.68
N LEU A 102 -5.79 10.67 5.40
CA LEU A 102 -4.99 10.52 6.62
C LEU A 102 -5.77 10.91 7.86
#